data_fa003c49d4be630689a76b1f881d577b
#
_entry.id   fa003c49d4be630689a76b1f881d577b
#
_cell.length_a   1.000
_cell.length_b   1.000
_cell.length_c   1.000
_cell.angle_alpha   90.00
_cell.angle_beta   90.00
_cell.angle_gamma   90.00
#
_symmetry.space_group_name_H-M   'P 1'
#
loop_
_entity.id
_entity.type
_entity.pdbx_description
1 polymer ?
#
loop_
_entity_poly.entity_id
_entity_poly.type
_entity_poly.pdbx_seq_one_letter_code
_entity_poly.pdbx_strand_id
1 'polypeptide(L)'
;MLVDDEKDQIYVIKTSFENLFRKEYMIIPAESGEKCFELLQQDKLPDLVLLDIIMPDKDGWEVFDQLRANPSWKDIPIVFLTARTDEFAEHAGVLIAEDYIKKPIEIKELKTRIDNVLKRAKKK
;
A
#
# COMPACT_ATOMS: atom_id res chain seq x y z
N MET A 1 0.09 3.26 -5.26
CA MET A 1 -0.81 4.10 -4.42
C MET A 1 -0.42 3.92 -2.96
N LEU A 2 -0.39 4.99 -2.21
CA LEU A 2 -0.09 4.96 -0.77
C LEU A 2 -1.34 5.40 0.00
N VAL A 3 -1.92 4.48 0.75
CA VAL A 3 -3.14 4.71 1.54
C VAL A 3 -2.78 4.80 3.02
N ASP A 4 -2.87 6.00 3.57
CA ASP A 4 -2.48 6.30 4.95
C ASP A 4 -3.20 7.58 5.37
N ASP A 5 -3.71 7.63 6.60
CA ASP A 5 -4.41 8.83 7.07
C ASP A 5 -3.47 9.91 7.63
N GLU A 6 -2.21 9.56 7.83
CA GLU A 6 -1.22 10.51 8.32
C GLU A 6 -0.56 11.26 7.17
N LYS A 7 -0.92 12.52 7.00
CA LYS A 7 -0.41 13.37 5.92
C LYS A 7 1.10 13.50 5.94
N ASP A 8 1.70 13.56 7.12
CA ASP A 8 3.16 13.67 7.26
C ASP A 8 3.85 12.42 6.74
N GLN A 9 3.30 11.24 7.00
CA GLN A 9 3.83 9.98 6.49
C GLN A 9 3.76 9.92 4.96
N ILE A 10 2.63 10.32 4.41
CA ILE A 10 2.45 10.40 2.95
C ILE A 10 3.49 11.34 2.35
N TYR A 11 3.65 12.52 2.93
CA TYR A 11 4.58 13.53 2.43
C TYR A 11 6.02 12.99 2.43
N VAL A 12 6.45 12.39 3.53
CA VAL A 12 7.82 11.86 3.64
C VAL A 12 8.08 10.78 2.61
N ILE A 13 7.19 9.81 2.49
CA ILE A 13 7.37 8.69 1.55
C ILE A 13 7.31 9.19 0.11
N LYS A 14 6.29 9.98 -0.22
CA LYS A 14 6.13 10.52 -1.57
C LYS A 14 7.33 11.35 -2.00
N THR A 15 7.75 12.28 -1.15
CA THR A 15 8.90 13.15 -1.45
C THR A 15 10.18 12.34 -1.59
N SER A 16 10.40 11.36 -0.71
CA SER A 16 11.60 10.52 -0.77
C SER A 16 11.66 9.72 -2.07
N PHE A 17 10.54 9.09 -2.46
CA PHE A 17 10.50 8.32 -3.71
C PHE A 17 10.67 9.22 -4.93
N GLU A 18 10.03 10.38 -4.96
CA GLU A 18 10.16 11.32 -6.07
C GLU A 18 11.59 11.87 -6.22
N ASN A 19 12.28 12.13 -5.09
CA ASN A 19 13.64 12.63 -5.12
C ASN A 19 14.67 11.56 -5.45
N LEU A 20 14.52 10.35 -4.88
CA LEU A 20 15.52 9.29 -5.03
C LEU A 20 15.24 8.38 -6.22
N PHE A 21 13.98 8.16 -6.56
CA PHE A 21 13.58 7.14 -7.54
C PHE A 21 12.55 7.66 -8.54
N ARG A 22 12.56 8.94 -8.85
CA ARG A 22 11.51 9.59 -9.67
C ARG A 22 11.31 8.99 -11.06
N LYS A 23 12.33 8.34 -11.62
CA LYS A 23 12.22 7.70 -12.92
C LYS A 23 11.56 6.33 -12.86
N GLU A 24 11.46 5.77 -11.67
CA GLU A 24 10.92 4.44 -11.45
C GLU A 24 9.55 4.45 -10.80
N TYR A 25 9.25 5.48 -10.00
CA TYR A 25 8.05 5.51 -9.17
C TYR A 25 7.33 6.84 -9.21
N MET A 26 6.01 6.74 -9.31
CA MET A 26 5.10 7.86 -9.07
C MET A 26 4.18 7.42 -7.93
N ILE A 27 4.14 8.22 -6.87
CA ILE A 27 3.31 7.91 -5.71
C ILE A 27 1.94 8.61 -5.85
N ILE A 28 0.88 7.82 -5.80
CA ILE A 28 -0.50 8.33 -5.78
C ILE A 28 -0.98 8.29 -4.33
N PRO A 29 -1.16 9.43 -3.66
CA PRO A 29 -1.58 9.43 -2.26
C PRO A 29 -3.08 9.28 -2.12
N ALA A 30 -3.50 8.57 -1.08
CA ALA A 30 -4.89 8.47 -0.67
C ALA A 30 -4.94 8.56 0.86
N GLU A 31 -5.59 9.58 1.39
CA GLU A 31 -5.61 9.85 2.83
C GLU A 31 -6.62 9.01 3.61
N SER A 32 -7.42 8.21 2.91
CA SER A 32 -8.44 7.36 3.52
C SER A 32 -8.80 6.22 2.59
N GLY A 33 -9.52 5.22 3.11
CA GLY A 33 -10.08 4.16 2.28
C GLY A 33 -11.05 4.69 1.24
N GLU A 34 -11.88 5.67 1.61
CA GLU A 34 -12.81 6.29 0.68
C GLU A 34 -12.08 6.96 -0.48
N LYS A 35 -11.02 7.70 -0.18
CA LYS A 35 -10.22 8.36 -1.21
C LYS A 35 -9.56 7.34 -2.14
N CYS A 36 -9.09 6.22 -1.57
CA CYS A 36 -8.55 5.12 -2.35
C CYS A 36 -9.56 4.64 -3.41
N PHE A 37 -10.79 4.37 -2.99
CA PHE A 37 -11.82 3.89 -3.92
C PHE A 37 -12.25 4.95 -4.92
N GLU A 38 -12.31 6.22 -4.53
CA GLU A 38 -12.60 7.31 -5.48
C GLU A 38 -11.57 7.34 -6.61
N LEU A 39 -10.29 7.21 -6.27
CA LEU A 39 -9.23 7.23 -7.27
C LEU A 39 -9.31 6.01 -8.18
N LEU A 40 -9.58 4.83 -7.63
CA LEU A 40 -9.73 3.62 -8.42
C LEU A 40 -10.92 3.68 -9.37
N GLN A 41 -12.02 4.29 -8.93
CA GLN A 41 -13.20 4.48 -9.76
C GLN A 41 -12.95 5.45 -10.92
N GLN A 42 -11.95 6.31 -10.81
CA GLN A 42 -11.53 7.21 -11.87
C GLN A 42 -10.51 6.56 -12.81
N ASP A 43 -10.38 5.25 -12.77
CA ASP A 43 -9.41 4.47 -13.56
C ASP A 43 -7.94 4.82 -13.27
N LYS A 44 -7.66 5.36 -12.09
CA LYS A 44 -6.28 5.59 -11.66
C LYS A 44 -5.75 4.34 -10.99
N LEU A 45 -5.56 3.28 -11.79
CA LEU A 45 -5.16 1.97 -11.30
C LEU A 45 -3.65 1.93 -11.00
N PRO A 46 -3.28 1.70 -9.76
CA PRO A 46 -1.86 1.60 -9.40
C PRO A 46 -1.31 0.21 -9.74
N ASP A 47 0.01 0.13 -9.83
CA ASP A 47 0.70 -1.16 -9.97
C ASP A 47 0.79 -1.89 -8.64
N LEU A 48 0.64 -1.18 -7.53
CA LEU A 48 0.72 -1.72 -6.19
C LEU A 48 0.07 -0.75 -5.19
N VAL A 49 -0.54 -1.28 -4.16
CA VAL A 49 -1.10 -0.49 -3.06
C VAL A 49 -0.30 -0.74 -1.79
N LEU A 50 0.28 0.33 -1.23
CA LEU A 50 0.81 0.32 0.13
C LEU A 50 -0.33 0.77 1.04
N LEU A 51 -0.68 -0.04 2.02
CA LEU A 51 -1.90 0.14 2.79
C LEU A 51 -1.62 0.09 4.29
N ASP A 52 -1.95 1.17 4.99
CA ASP A 52 -1.90 1.17 6.46
C ASP A 52 -3.15 0.48 7.00
N ILE A 53 -3.00 -0.23 8.10
CA ILE A 53 -4.11 -0.90 8.78
C ILE A 53 -4.85 0.09 9.69
N ILE A 54 -4.10 0.91 10.42
CA ILE A 54 -4.67 1.79 11.45
C ILE A 54 -5.11 3.11 10.81
N MET A 55 -6.39 3.19 10.49
CA MET A 55 -7.00 4.40 9.94
C MET A 55 -8.38 4.57 10.56
N PRO A 56 -8.85 5.83 10.76
CA PRO A 56 -10.21 6.07 11.25
C PRO A 56 -11.25 5.66 10.20
N ASP A 57 -12.46 5.42 10.64
CA ASP A 57 -13.63 5.05 9.85
C ASP A 57 -13.47 3.68 9.18
N LYS A 58 -12.76 3.61 8.06
CA LYS A 58 -12.53 2.35 7.34
C LYS A 58 -11.05 1.96 7.49
N ASP A 59 -10.78 0.91 8.25
CA ASP A 59 -9.40 0.45 8.47
C ASP A 59 -8.84 -0.31 7.27
N GLY A 60 -7.55 -0.65 7.35
CA GLY A 60 -6.87 -1.31 6.24
C GLY A 60 -7.40 -2.70 5.92
N TRP A 61 -7.91 -3.44 6.90
CA TRP A 61 -8.51 -4.74 6.65
C TRP A 61 -9.76 -4.62 5.79
N GLU A 62 -10.60 -3.63 6.08
CA GLU A 62 -11.81 -3.37 5.29
C GLU A 62 -11.47 -2.94 3.86
N VAL A 63 -10.47 -2.08 3.71
CA VAL A 63 -9.99 -1.66 2.39
C VAL A 63 -9.47 -2.87 1.61
N PHE A 64 -8.68 -3.71 2.25
CA PHE A 64 -8.16 -4.93 1.64
C PHE A 64 -9.29 -5.83 1.15
N ASP A 65 -10.27 -6.09 2.00
CA ASP A 65 -11.40 -6.97 1.65
C ASP A 65 -12.18 -6.44 0.45
N GLN A 66 -12.43 -5.13 0.42
CA GLN A 66 -13.15 -4.51 -0.69
C GLN A 66 -12.35 -4.55 -1.99
N LEU A 67 -11.03 -4.37 -1.92
CA LEU A 67 -10.19 -4.49 -3.10
C LEU A 67 -10.22 -5.92 -3.66
N ARG A 68 -10.09 -6.90 -2.81
CA ARG A 68 -10.09 -8.31 -3.24
C ARG A 68 -11.45 -8.78 -3.74
N ALA A 69 -12.54 -8.17 -3.27
CA ALA A 69 -13.89 -8.53 -3.69
C ALA A 69 -14.28 -7.92 -5.04
N ASN A 70 -13.55 -6.91 -5.51
CA ASN A 70 -13.88 -6.24 -6.76
C ASN A 70 -13.14 -6.89 -7.94
N PRO A 71 -13.86 -7.40 -8.95
CA PRO A 71 -13.20 -8.06 -10.10
C PRO A 71 -12.19 -7.18 -10.85
N SER A 72 -12.39 -5.85 -10.83
CA SER A 72 -11.48 -4.93 -11.51
C SER A 72 -10.21 -4.66 -10.72
N TRP A 73 -10.20 -4.89 -9.41
CA TRP A 73 -9.09 -4.51 -8.53
C TRP A 73 -8.44 -5.68 -7.79
N LYS A 74 -9.05 -6.86 -7.85
CA LYS A 74 -8.62 -8.01 -7.04
C LYS A 74 -7.19 -8.47 -7.27
N ASP A 75 -6.64 -8.18 -8.44
CA ASP A 75 -5.30 -8.62 -8.80
C ASP A 75 -4.22 -7.57 -8.55
N ILE A 76 -4.60 -6.38 -8.07
CA ILE A 76 -3.61 -5.35 -7.70
C ILE A 76 -2.84 -5.85 -6.47
N PRO A 77 -1.51 -5.93 -6.53
CA PRO A 77 -0.71 -6.32 -5.37
C PRO A 77 -0.91 -5.37 -4.20
N ILE A 78 -1.09 -5.92 -3.00
CA ILE A 78 -1.28 -5.13 -1.79
C ILE A 78 -0.19 -5.48 -0.79
N VAL A 79 0.48 -4.45 -0.26
CA VAL A 79 1.50 -4.56 0.77
C VAL A 79 1.04 -3.72 1.96
N PHE A 80 0.94 -4.35 3.13
CA PHE A 80 0.66 -3.59 4.34
C PHE A 80 1.91 -2.85 4.79
N LEU A 81 1.77 -1.58 5.12
CA LEU A 81 2.82 -0.75 5.69
C LEU A 81 2.24 -0.05 6.91
N THR A 82 2.52 -0.57 8.11
CA THR A 82 1.78 -0.18 9.30
C THR A 82 2.64 -0.23 10.56
N ALA A 83 2.26 0.58 11.55
CA ALA A 83 2.84 0.52 12.88
C ALA A 83 2.24 -0.59 13.74
N ARG A 84 1.19 -1.26 13.27
CA ARG A 84 0.55 -2.34 14.02
C ARG A 84 1.47 -3.56 14.05
N THR A 85 1.83 -3.99 15.26
CA THR A 85 2.87 -5.02 15.47
C THR A 85 2.40 -6.25 16.23
N ASP A 86 1.10 -6.41 16.51
CA ASP A 86 0.63 -7.60 17.21
C ASP A 86 0.76 -8.84 16.33
N GLU A 87 1.02 -10.00 16.96
CA GLU A 87 1.24 -11.25 16.23
C GLU A 87 0.08 -11.64 15.33
N PHE A 88 -1.14 -11.39 15.77
CA PHE A 88 -2.33 -11.75 14.99
C PHE A 88 -2.35 -10.98 13.67
N ALA A 89 -2.18 -9.66 13.73
CA ALA A 89 -2.19 -8.82 12.54
C ALA A 89 -1.05 -9.20 11.59
N GLU A 90 0.13 -9.45 12.14
CA GLU A 90 1.30 -9.82 11.36
C GLU A 90 1.09 -11.15 10.63
N HIS A 91 0.61 -12.17 11.33
CA HIS A 91 0.34 -13.47 10.72
C HIS A 91 -0.75 -13.39 9.67
N ALA A 92 -1.85 -12.69 9.95
CA ALA A 92 -2.93 -12.53 9.00
C ALA A 92 -2.46 -11.78 7.74
N GLY A 93 -1.70 -10.70 7.92
CA GLY A 93 -1.18 -9.91 6.80
C GLY A 93 -0.25 -10.71 5.90
N VAL A 94 0.65 -11.50 6.48
CA VAL A 94 1.58 -12.34 5.71
C VAL A 94 0.84 -13.40 4.90
N LEU A 95 -0.27 -13.92 5.42
CA LEU A 95 -1.03 -14.96 4.73
C LEU A 95 -1.87 -14.45 3.56
N ILE A 96 -2.33 -13.20 3.61
CA ILE A 96 -3.31 -12.70 2.64
C ILE A 96 -2.77 -11.65 1.68
N ALA A 97 -1.76 -10.88 2.09
CA ALA A 97 -1.16 -9.81 1.27
C ALA A 97 0.15 -10.28 0.66
N GLU A 98 0.64 -9.52 -0.30
CA GLU A 98 1.91 -9.83 -0.96
C GLU A 98 3.11 -9.57 -0.03
N ASP A 99 2.98 -8.65 0.92
CA ASP A 99 3.99 -8.43 1.95
C ASP A 99 3.36 -7.69 3.14
N TYR A 100 4.05 -7.71 4.27
CA TYR A 100 3.64 -7.01 5.49
C TYR A 100 4.88 -6.32 6.06
N ILE A 101 4.88 -5.00 6.05
CA ILE A 101 6.03 -4.18 6.43
C ILE A 101 5.70 -3.38 7.69
N LYS A 102 6.54 -3.47 8.70
CA LYS A 102 6.38 -2.72 9.94
C LYS A 102 7.06 -1.37 9.85
N LYS A 103 6.38 -0.32 10.30
CA LYS A 103 6.98 1.00 10.48
C LYS A 103 7.79 1.03 11.78
N PRO A 104 8.89 1.79 11.86
CA PRO A 104 9.50 2.56 10.77
C PRO A 104 10.33 1.68 9.84
N ILE A 105 10.47 2.11 8.58
CA ILE A 105 11.30 1.41 7.60
C ILE A 105 12.12 2.43 6.81
N GLU A 106 13.35 2.05 6.47
CA GLU A 106 14.19 2.89 5.62
C GLU A 106 13.66 2.90 4.20
N ILE A 107 13.77 4.04 3.53
CA ILE A 107 13.25 4.23 2.17
C ILE A 107 13.84 3.23 1.18
N LYS A 108 15.14 2.96 1.27
CA LYS A 108 15.80 2.02 0.36
C LYS A 108 15.32 0.59 0.56
N GLU A 109 15.07 0.20 1.81
CA GLU A 109 14.52 -1.11 2.11
C GLU A 109 13.08 -1.22 1.62
N LEU A 110 12.28 -0.17 1.82
CA LEU A 110 10.92 -0.11 1.32
C LEU A 110 10.89 -0.30 -0.19
N LYS A 111 11.76 0.43 -0.91
CA LYS A 111 11.87 0.27 -2.36
C LYS A 111 12.21 -1.16 -2.76
N THR A 112 13.18 -1.77 -2.09
CA THR A 112 13.57 -3.15 -2.39
C THR A 112 12.40 -4.12 -2.24
N ARG A 113 11.63 -3.98 -1.19
CA ARG A 113 10.48 -4.86 -0.94
C ARG A 113 9.37 -4.63 -1.97
N ILE A 114 9.11 -3.38 -2.33
CA ILE A 114 8.15 -3.06 -3.39
C ILE A 114 8.61 -3.64 -4.73
N ASP A 115 9.87 -3.46 -5.07
CA ASP A 115 10.43 -4.00 -6.32
C ASP A 115 10.27 -5.53 -6.38
N ASN A 116 10.50 -6.21 -5.27
CA ASN A 116 10.35 -7.67 -5.21
C ASN A 116 8.90 -8.10 -5.47
N VAL A 117 7.94 -7.39 -4.88
CA VAL A 117 6.52 -7.69 -5.09
C VAL A 117 6.14 -7.45 -6.55
N LEU A 118 6.57 -6.33 -7.12
CA LEU A 118 6.28 -6.00 -8.51
C LEU A 118 6.87 -7.01 -9.49
N LYS A 119 8.06 -7.51 -9.22
CA LYS A 119 8.69 -8.54 -10.05
C LYS A 119 7.87 -9.84 -10.04
N ARG A 120 7.40 -10.25 -8.87
CA ARG A 120 6.58 -11.46 -8.76
C ARG A 120 5.25 -11.29 -9.47
N ALA A 121 4.64 -10.11 -9.37
CA ALA A 121 3.37 -9.84 -10.03
C ALA A 121 3.48 -9.90 -11.56
N LYS A 122 4.59 -9.43 -12.13
CA LYS A 122 4.81 -9.44 -13.57
C LYS A 122 5.03 -10.84 -14.14
N LYS A 123 5.38 -11.81 -13.32
CA LYS A 123 5.64 -13.18 -13.76
C LYS A 123 4.40 -14.06 -13.84
N LYS A 124 3.27 -13.54 -13.42
CA LYS A 124 2.00 -14.29 -13.43
C LYS A 124 1.27 -14.17 -14.76
#